data_9b80385f5997bfd6ccdca5addcfd0164
#
_entry.id   9b80385f5997bfd6ccdca5addcfd0164
#
_cell.length_a   1.000
_cell.length_b   1.000
_cell.length_c   1.000
_cell.angle_alpha   90.00
_cell.angle_beta   90.00
_cell.angle_gamma   90.00
#
_symmetry.space_group_name_H-M   'P 1'
#
loop_
_entity.id
_entity.type
_entity.pdbx_description
1 polymer ?
#
loop_
_entity_poly.entity_id
_entity_poly.type
_entity_poly.pdbx_seq_one_letter_code
_entity_poly.pdbx_strand_id
1 'polypeptide(L)'
;LSAFINSERIRYIYMGICDMNASVDPHATSIVYRAPVKEHHSVGYDLTRKIVLNPDEFFKVFDCEKTAPLMDMARIWFQSVDGVGFHDPSPTLSVFYDDVVEYEKGNVNVDLDSRMFQGYIDYRPTPEGKHWVSKSISGENLFRHYRDILGT
;
A
#
# COMPACT_ATOMS: atom_id res chain seq x y z
N LEU A 1 15.22 22.11 11.28
CA LEU A 1 13.99 21.28 11.18
C LEU A 1 12.86 22.04 10.47
N SER A 2 12.58 23.29 10.83
CA SER A 2 11.50 24.09 10.23
C SER A 2 11.68 24.37 8.74
N ALA A 3 12.91 24.53 8.25
CA ALA A 3 13.21 24.72 6.83
C ALA A 3 12.97 23.43 6.01
N PHE A 4 13.06 22.28 6.63
CA PHE A 4 12.71 21.00 6.01
C PHE A 4 11.20 20.75 5.97
N ILE A 5 10.45 21.21 6.96
CA ILE A 5 9.00 20.98 7.08
C ILE A 5 8.21 21.70 5.96
N ASN A 6 8.75 22.79 5.40
CA ASN A 6 8.11 23.57 4.33
C ASN A 6 8.66 23.29 2.92
N SER A 7 9.58 22.32 2.74
CA SER A 7 10.10 21.99 1.41
C SER A 7 9.25 20.90 0.75
N GLU A 8 9.02 21.01 -0.57
CA GLU A 8 8.33 19.97 -1.35
C GLU A 8 9.03 18.59 -1.25
N ARG A 9 10.35 18.58 -0.99
CA ARG A 9 11.12 17.35 -0.75
C ARG A 9 10.60 16.54 0.45
N ILE A 10 10.06 17.17 1.49
CA ILE A 10 9.50 16.47 2.66
C ILE A 10 8.18 15.77 2.32
N ARG A 11 7.43 16.25 1.35
CA ARG A 11 6.24 15.56 0.85
C ARG A 11 6.58 14.14 0.35
N TYR A 12 7.74 13.99 -0.28
CA TYR A 12 8.24 12.72 -0.80
C TYR A 12 8.86 11.83 0.30
N ILE A 13 9.54 12.42 1.27
CA ILE A 13 10.04 11.72 2.46
C ILE A 13 8.89 11.03 3.21
N TYR A 14 7.73 11.69 3.32
CA TYR A 14 6.58 11.12 4.01
C TYR A 14 5.95 9.92 3.27
N MET A 15 6.07 9.83 1.96
CA MET A 15 5.55 8.72 1.17
C MET A 15 6.45 7.48 1.21
N GLY A 16 7.75 7.64 1.47
CA GLY A 16 8.74 6.57 1.38
C GLY A 16 9.22 5.98 2.69
N ILE A 17 9.09 6.69 3.80
CA ILE A 17 9.76 6.32 5.07
C ILE A 17 9.25 5.00 5.69
N CYS A 18 8.11 4.50 5.28
CA CYS A 18 7.43 3.43 6.00
C CYS A 18 7.10 2.21 5.15
N ASP A 19 7.75 1.98 4.04
CA ASP A 19 7.64 0.68 3.37
C ASP A 19 8.46 -0.35 4.15
N MET A 20 7.75 -1.25 4.83
CA MET A 20 8.37 -2.27 5.65
C MET A 20 9.25 -3.21 4.81
N ASN A 21 8.82 -3.57 3.60
CA ASN A 21 9.57 -4.46 2.72
C ASN A 21 10.90 -3.82 2.30
N ALA A 22 10.87 -2.53 1.93
CA ALA A 22 12.08 -1.79 1.56
C ALA A 22 13.04 -1.59 2.73
N SER A 23 12.55 -1.43 3.94
CA SER A 23 13.39 -1.30 5.13
C SER A 23 13.99 -2.65 5.58
N VAL A 24 13.29 -3.76 5.33
CA VAL A 24 13.79 -5.11 5.67
C VAL A 24 14.83 -5.57 4.66
N ASP A 25 14.61 -5.36 3.35
CA ASP A 25 15.58 -5.70 2.30
C ASP A 25 15.65 -4.59 1.23
N PRO A 26 16.47 -3.56 1.46
CA PRO A 26 16.67 -2.48 0.52
C PRO A 26 17.25 -2.92 -0.82
N HIS A 27 18.12 -3.91 -0.81
CA HIS A 27 18.77 -4.41 -2.01
C HIS A 27 17.77 -5.15 -2.90
N ALA A 28 16.96 -6.05 -2.34
CA ALA A 28 15.89 -6.72 -3.07
C ALA A 28 14.88 -5.72 -3.63
N THR A 29 14.47 -4.74 -2.83
CA THR A 29 13.58 -3.67 -3.28
C THR A 29 14.16 -2.88 -4.46
N SER A 30 15.45 -2.53 -4.39
CA SER A 30 16.14 -1.84 -5.49
C SER A 30 16.20 -2.70 -6.77
N ILE A 31 16.39 -4.01 -6.65
CA ILE A 31 16.38 -4.93 -7.78
C ILE A 31 14.99 -4.97 -8.43
N VAL A 32 13.93 -5.05 -7.62
CA VAL A 32 12.54 -5.07 -8.12
C VAL A 32 12.22 -3.77 -8.87
N TYR A 33 12.55 -2.59 -8.33
CA TYR A 33 12.31 -1.32 -9.02
C TYR A 33 13.14 -1.14 -10.29
N ARG A 34 14.31 -1.78 -10.39
CA ARG A 34 15.17 -1.75 -11.59
C ARG A 34 14.87 -2.84 -12.59
N ALA A 35 13.97 -3.78 -12.27
CA ALA A 35 13.65 -4.89 -13.16
C ALA A 35 13.15 -4.40 -14.53
N PRO A 36 13.56 -5.03 -15.64
CA PRO A 36 13.18 -4.62 -16.98
C PRO A 36 11.78 -5.13 -17.34
N VAL A 37 10.79 -4.75 -16.54
CA VAL A 37 9.38 -5.07 -16.77
C VAL A 37 8.72 -3.99 -17.61
N LYS A 38 7.65 -4.34 -18.31
CA LYS A 38 6.89 -3.42 -19.16
C LYS A 38 6.25 -2.30 -18.34
N GLU A 39 5.68 -2.65 -17.22
CA GLU A 39 5.04 -1.73 -16.29
C GLU A 39 5.33 -2.18 -14.85
N HIS A 40 5.58 -1.22 -13.98
CA HIS A 40 5.76 -1.44 -12.57
C HIS A 40 4.77 -0.55 -11.81
N HIS A 41 3.84 -1.18 -11.12
CA HIS A 41 2.89 -0.51 -10.26
C HIS A 41 3.24 -0.78 -8.80
N SER A 42 3.26 0.27 -7.98
CA SER A 42 3.50 0.15 -6.55
C SER A 42 2.43 0.89 -5.73
N VAL A 43 2.01 0.26 -4.64
CA VAL A 43 1.05 0.85 -3.70
C VAL A 43 1.74 1.07 -2.37
N GLY A 44 1.84 2.36 -1.97
CA GLY A 44 2.58 2.76 -0.79
C GLY A 44 1.86 2.45 0.52
N TYR A 45 2.65 2.13 1.55
CA TYR A 45 2.15 1.92 2.91
C TYR A 45 1.45 3.17 3.49
N ASP A 46 1.89 4.36 3.11
CA ASP A 46 1.30 5.64 3.51
C ASP A 46 -0.19 5.76 3.14
N LEU A 47 -0.61 5.09 2.06
CA LEU A 47 -1.99 5.01 1.63
C LEU A 47 -2.71 3.81 2.24
N THR A 48 -2.12 2.62 2.16
CA THR A 48 -2.78 1.39 2.61
C THR A 48 -3.04 1.38 4.12
N ARG A 49 -2.21 2.04 4.93
CA ARG A 49 -2.44 2.21 6.37
C ARG A 49 -3.73 2.95 6.74
N LYS A 50 -4.34 3.64 5.77
CA LYS A 50 -5.63 4.34 5.96
C LYS A 50 -6.82 3.45 5.66
N ILE A 51 -6.58 2.30 5.04
CA ILE A 51 -7.62 1.32 4.69
C ILE A 51 -7.70 0.31 5.82
N VAL A 52 -8.46 0.65 6.83
CA VAL A 52 -8.60 -0.14 8.06
C VAL A 52 -10.07 -0.40 8.31
N LEU A 53 -10.42 -1.63 8.66
CA LEU A 53 -11.74 -1.98 9.18
C LEU A 53 -11.63 -2.29 10.67
N ASN A 54 -12.56 -1.74 11.45
CA ASN A 54 -12.81 -2.20 12.80
C ASN A 54 -13.51 -3.58 12.79
N PRO A 55 -13.63 -4.28 13.94
CA PRO A 55 -14.23 -5.60 13.98
C PRO A 55 -15.65 -5.67 13.39
N ASP A 56 -16.51 -4.71 13.72
CA ASP A 56 -17.90 -4.70 13.25
C ASP A 56 -17.98 -4.51 11.73
N GLU A 57 -17.16 -3.63 11.18
CA GLU A 57 -17.07 -3.41 9.73
C GLU A 57 -16.49 -4.62 9.02
N PHE A 58 -15.47 -5.25 9.61
CA PHE A 58 -14.85 -6.45 9.06
C PHE A 58 -15.87 -7.59 8.94
N PHE A 59 -16.58 -7.90 10.01
CA PHE A 59 -17.57 -8.98 9.99
C PHE A 59 -18.75 -8.69 9.04
N LYS A 60 -19.16 -7.42 8.88
CA LYS A 60 -20.18 -7.04 7.87
C LYS A 60 -19.77 -7.36 6.43
N VAL A 61 -18.47 -7.29 6.14
CA VAL A 61 -17.95 -7.56 4.79
C VAL A 61 -17.61 -9.03 4.59
N PHE A 62 -17.03 -9.67 5.61
CA PHE A 62 -16.34 -10.95 5.46
C PHE A 62 -17.04 -12.14 6.13
N ASP A 63 -18.07 -11.94 6.95
CA ASP A 63 -18.78 -13.08 7.60
C ASP A 63 -19.78 -13.69 6.63
N CYS A 64 -19.29 -14.62 5.81
CA CYS A 64 -20.07 -15.37 4.84
C CYS A 64 -19.54 -16.81 4.72
N GLU A 65 -20.27 -17.65 3.99
CA GLU A 65 -19.92 -19.08 3.82
C GLU A 65 -18.52 -19.27 3.25
N LYS A 66 -18.11 -18.44 2.27
CA LYS A 66 -16.78 -18.55 1.63
C LYS A 66 -15.62 -18.29 2.59
N THR A 67 -15.83 -17.46 3.59
CA THR A 67 -14.82 -17.03 4.56
C THR A 67 -15.01 -17.61 5.95
N ALA A 68 -16.03 -18.44 6.15
CA ALA A 68 -16.34 -19.05 7.44
C ALA A 68 -15.12 -19.65 8.18
N PRO A 69 -14.19 -20.36 7.51
CA PRO A 69 -12.99 -20.89 8.19
C PRO A 69 -12.07 -19.82 8.78
N LEU A 70 -12.15 -18.57 8.28
CA LEU A 70 -11.31 -17.46 8.74
C LEU A 70 -11.95 -16.69 9.91
N MET A 71 -13.25 -16.86 10.13
CA MET A 71 -13.98 -16.04 11.10
C MET A 71 -13.56 -16.33 12.55
N ASP A 72 -13.26 -17.58 12.89
CA ASP A 72 -12.77 -17.93 14.22
C ASP A 72 -11.37 -17.34 14.47
N MET A 73 -10.51 -17.35 13.47
CA MET A 73 -9.20 -16.71 13.53
C MET A 73 -9.35 -15.19 13.69
N ALA A 74 -10.25 -14.56 12.93
CA ALA A 74 -10.53 -13.14 13.04
C ALA A 74 -11.05 -12.75 14.43
N ARG A 75 -11.95 -13.54 15.04
CA ARG A 75 -12.43 -13.32 16.41
C ARG A 75 -11.30 -13.35 17.43
N ILE A 76 -10.33 -14.26 17.26
CA ILE A 76 -9.15 -14.33 18.13
C ILE A 76 -8.26 -13.11 17.90
N TRP A 77 -8.00 -12.74 16.64
CA TRP A 77 -7.19 -11.59 16.28
C TRP A 77 -7.72 -10.29 16.91
N PHE A 78 -9.00 -10.03 16.78
CA PHE A 78 -9.66 -8.84 17.33
C PHE A 78 -9.76 -8.78 18.86
N GLN A 79 -9.32 -9.82 19.59
CA GLN A 79 -9.12 -9.71 21.04
C GLN A 79 -7.89 -8.88 21.41
N SER A 80 -6.96 -8.68 20.47
CA SER A 80 -5.67 -8.02 20.72
C SER A 80 -5.48 -6.73 19.92
N VAL A 81 -6.37 -6.45 18.95
CA VAL A 81 -6.25 -5.28 18.06
C VAL A 81 -7.63 -4.68 17.76
N ASP A 82 -7.67 -3.38 17.53
CA ASP A 82 -8.91 -2.64 17.28
C ASP A 82 -9.28 -2.56 15.79
N GLY A 83 -8.45 -3.11 14.90
CA GLY A 83 -8.69 -3.07 13.47
C GLY A 83 -7.70 -3.89 12.65
N VAL A 84 -8.04 -4.09 11.38
CA VAL A 84 -7.19 -4.77 10.40
C VAL A 84 -6.94 -3.89 9.20
N GLY A 85 -5.66 -3.70 8.83
CA GLY A 85 -5.24 -2.95 7.66
C GLY A 85 -5.25 -3.81 6.40
N PHE A 86 -5.72 -3.22 5.30
CA PHE A 86 -5.79 -3.88 3.99
C PHE A 86 -4.59 -3.50 3.13
N HIS A 87 -3.39 -3.89 3.59
CA HIS A 87 -2.15 -3.57 2.90
C HIS A 87 -2.01 -4.34 1.59
N ASP A 88 -1.83 -5.65 1.64
CA ASP A 88 -1.63 -6.51 0.46
C ASP A 88 -2.89 -6.68 -0.41
N PRO A 89 -4.11 -6.69 0.15
CA PRO A 89 -5.32 -6.75 -0.66
C PRO A 89 -5.52 -5.55 -1.58
N SER A 90 -5.05 -4.37 -1.21
CA SER A 90 -5.21 -3.15 -2.02
C SER A 90 -4.50 -3.23 -3.37
N PRO A 91 -3.18 -3.52 -3.47
CA PRO A 91 -2.53 -3.72 -4.76
C PRO A 91 -3.07 -4.95 -5.51
N THR A 92 -3.47 -6.01 -4.80
CA THR A 92 -4.03 -7.21 -5.44
C THR A 92 -5.31 -6.90 -6.20
N LEU A 93 -6.26 -6.17 -5.59
CA LEU A 93 -7.49 -5.79 -6.27
C LEU A 93 -7.27 -4.79 -7.40
N SER A 94 -6.28 -3.91 -7.30
CA SER A 94 -5.98 -2.95 -8.36
C SER A 94 -5.49 -3.59 -9.66
N VAL A 95 -5.09 -4.87 -9.63
CA VAL A 95 -4.77 -5.64 -10.86
C VAL A 95 -6.02 -5.95 -11.68
N PHE A 96 -7.19 -6.05 -11.02
CA PHE A 96 -8.45 -6.45 -11.64
C PHE A 96 -9.44 -5.30 -11.80
N TYR A 97 -9.28 -4.22 -11.01
CA TYR A 97 -10.24 -3.12 -10.91
C TYR A 97 -9.53 -1.78 -10.89
N ASP A 98 -9.65 -1.02 -11.97
CA ASP A 98 -8.97 0.26 -12.19
C ASP A 98 -9.48 1.39 -11.26
N ASP A 99 -10.63 1.21 -10.62
CA ASP A 99 -11.25 2.19 -9.75
C ASP A 99 -10.83 2.09 -8.27
N VAL A 100 -9.95 1.13 -7.94
CA VAL A 100 -9.46 0.92 -6.56
C VAL A 100 -8.28 1.83 -6.24
N VAL A 101 -7.31 1.96 -7.15
CA VAL A 101 -6.09 2.76 -6.95
C VAL A 101 -5.89 3.71 -8.13
N GLU A 102 -5.73 4.98 -7.82
CA GLU A 102 -5.24 5.97 -8.79
C GLU A 102 -3.71 5.99 -8.77
N TYR A 103 -3.11 5.91 -9.95
CA TYR A 103 -1.67 5.91 -10.12
C TYR A 103 -1.15 7.17 -10.81
N GLU A 104 0.05 7.56 -10.48
CA GLU A 104 0.79 8.63 -11.13
C GLU A 104 2.16 8.13 -11.61
N LYS A 105 2.58 8.56 -12.78
CA LYS A 105 3.91 8.21 -13.31
C LYS A 105 5.03 8.96 -12.62
N GLY A 106 6.14 8.27 -12.41
CA GLY A 106 7.35 8.88 -11.86
C GLY A 106 8.56 7.96 -11.89
N ASN A 107 9.64 8.47 -11.36
CA ASN A 107 10.86 7.70 -11.14
C ASN A 107 10.99 7.37 -9.66
N VAL A 108 11.31 6.12 -9.38
CA VAL A 108 11.57 5.61 -8.04
C VAL A 108 13.06 5.27 -7.90
N ASN A 109 13.64 5.70 -6.79
CA ASN A 109 14.98 5.31 -6.39
C ASN A 109 14.97 4.83 -4.94
N VAL A 110 15.71 3.75 -4.67
CA VAL A 110 15.88 3.19 -3.32
C VAL A 110 17.24 3.61 -2.80
N ASP A 111 17.28 4.24 -1.63
CA ASP A 111 18.54 4.63 -0.98
C ASP A 111 19.24 3.38 -0.42
N LEU A 112 20.42 3.08 -0.94
CA LEU A 112 21.24 1.96 -0.50
C LEU A 112 22.49 2.41 0.28
N ASP A 113 22.84 3.69 0.19
CA ASP A 113 24.14 4.21 0.63
C ASP A 113 24.07 4.89 2.01
N SER A 114 22.90 5.42 2.37
CA SER A 114 22.71 6.11 3.64
C SER A 114 22.65 5.14 4.81
N ARG A 115 23.50 5.33 5.84
CA ARG A 115 23.40 4.56 7.07
C ARG A 115 22.10 4.76 7.84
N MET A 116 21.44 5.90 7.65
CA MET A 116 20.27 6.32 8.44
C MET A 116 18.96 6.09 7.68
N PHE A 117 19.01 6.11 6.35
CA PHE A 117 17.84 6.05 5.50
C PHE A 117 17.90 4.91 4.47
N GLN A 118 18.73 3.90 4.72
CA GLN A 118 18.82 2.74 3.84
C GLN A 118 17.43 2.09 3.71
N GLY A 119 17.02 1.83 2.47
CA GLY A 119 15.66 1.36 2.15
C GLY A 119 14.62 2.47 1.96
N TYR A 120 15.03 3.74 2.14
CA TYR A 120 14.18 4.87 1.81
C TYR A 120 13.86 4.89 0.31
N ILE A 121 12.60 5.13 -0.02
CA ILE A 121 12.12 5.23 -1.40
C ILE A 121 11.93 6.71 -1.75
N ASP A 122 12.79 7.23 -2.64
CA ASP A 122 12.66 8.56 -3.24
C ASP A 122 11.81 8.44 -4.50
N TYR A 123 10.63 9.04 -4.48
CA TYR A 123 9.72 9.10 -5.62
C TYR A 123 9.67 10.51 -6.20
N ARG A 124 9.80 10.62 -7.52
CA ARG A 124 9.71 11.89 -8.26
C ARG A 124 8.70 11.77 -9.38
N PRO A 125 7.54 12.45 -9.28
CA PRO A 125 6.54 12.44 -10.33
C PRO A 125 7.10 13.08 -11.61
N THR A 126 6.91 12.37 -12.72
CA THR A 126 7.20 12.86 -14.07
C THR A 126 6.45 12.02 -15.11
N PRO A 127 5.88 12.63 -16.16
CA PRO A 127 5.16 11.90 -17.20
C PRO A 127 6.04 10.86 -17.93
N GLU A 128 7.36 11.11 -18.00
CA GLU A 128 8.34 10.21 -18.62
C GLU A 128 8.84 9.12 -17.66
N GLY A 129 8.30 9.07 -16.45
CA GLY A 129 8.67 8.12 -15.42
C GLY A 129 8.42 6.67 -15.83
N LYS A 130 9.21 5.75 -15.26
CA LYS A 130 9.15 4.31 -15.55
C LYS A 130 8.20 3.54 -14.62
N HIS A 131 7.78 4.17 -13.52
CA HIS A 131 6.99 3.53 -12.49
C HIS A 131 5.62 4.20 -12.38
N TRP A 132 4.62 3.41 -12.05
CA TRP A 132 3.31 3.88 -11.63
C TRP A 132 3.22 3.76 -10.11
N VAL A 133 3.16 4.88 -9.43
CA VAL A 133 3.10 4.93 -7.96
C VAL A 133 1.72 5.38 -7.54
N SER A 134 1.15 4.71 -6.55
CA SER A 134 -0.17 5.05 -6.04
C SER A 134 -0.25 6.47 -5.51
N LYS A 135 -1.27 7.19 -5.94
CA LYS A 135 -1.59 8.57 -5.52
C LYS A 135 -2.75 8.60 -4.55
N SER A 136 -3.73 7.75 -4.78
CA SER A 136 -4.89 7.59 -3.90
C SER A 136 -5.42 6.15 -3.94
N ILE A 137 -6.13 5.75 -2.87
CA ILE A 137 -6.85 4.48 -2.79
C ILE A 137 -8.29 4.77 -2.37
N SER A 138 -9.25 4.19 -3.09
CA SER A 138 -10.64 4.18 -2.70
C SER A 138 -10.96 2.97 -1.84
N GLY A 139 -11.05 3.15 -0.53
CA GLY A 139 -11.51 2.11 0.39
C GLY A 139 -12.96 1.68 0.11
N GLU A 140 -13.81 2.61 -0.29
CA GLU A 140 -15.21 2.32 -0.67
C GLU A 140 -15.28 1.33 -1.84
N ASN A 141 -14.56 1.60 -2.95
CA ASN A 141 -14.53 0.73 -4.11
C ASN A 141 -13.86 -0.61 -3.78
N LEU A 142 -12.77 -0.59 -3.02
CA LEU A 142 -12.09 -1.80 -2.57
C LEU A 142 -13.06 -2.73 -1.83
N PHE A 143 -13.80 -2.24 -0.83
CA PHE A 143 -14.73 -3.08 -0.08
C PHE A 143 -16.01 -3.40 -0.85
N ARG A 144 -16.44 -2.58 -1.80
CA ARG A 144 -17.51 -2.92 -2.73
C ARG A 144 -17.13 -4.14 -3.57
N HIS A 145 -15.94 -4.16 -4.17
CA HIS A 145 -15.47 -5.31 -4.94
C HIS A 145 -15.32 -6.57 -4.08
N TYR A 146 -14.89 -6.45 -2.82
CA TYR A 146 -14.88 -7.58 -1.90
C TYR A 146 -16.28 -8.14 -1.68
N ARG A 147 -17.27 -7.29 -1.40
CA ARG A 147 -18.66 -7.74 -1.24
C ARG A 147 -19.18 -8.42 -2.49
N ASP A 148 -18.93 -7.85 -3.66
CA ASP A 148 -19.37 -8.44 -4.95
C ASP A 148 -18.77 -9.83 -5.17
N ILE A 149 -17.47 -10.01 -4.87
CA ILE A 149 -16.77 -11.30 -4.96
C ILE A 149 -17.32 -12.32 -3.95
N LEU A 150 -17.61 -11.87 -2.75
CA LEU A 150 -18.11 -12.72 -1.66
C LEU A 150 -19.62 -13.00 -1.80
N GLY A 151 -20.37 -12.10 -2.38
CA GLY A 151 -21.84 -12.16 -2.49
C GLY A 151 -22.53 -11.67 -1.20
N THR A 152 -21.93 -10.64 -0.55
CA THR A 152 -22.42 -10.06 0.71
C THR A 152 -22.93 -8.63 0.53
#